data_1368210faf3dbb11cd1535717b575827
#
_entry.id   1368210faf3dbb11cd1535717b575827
#
_cell.length_a   1.000
_cell.length_b   1.000
_cell.length_c   1.000
_cell.angle_alpha   90.00
_cell.angle_beta   90.00
_cell.angle_gamma   90.00
#
_symmetry.space_group_name_H-M   'P 1'
#
loop_
_entity.id
_entity.type
_entity.pdbx_description
1 polymer ?
#
loop_
_entity_poly.entity_id
_entity_poly.type
_entity_poly.pdbx_seq_one_letter_code
_entity_poly.pdbx_strand_id
1 'polypeptide(L)'
;SASVPIDVKMISEPISMQFRQSNLSRRFISGDSGEFAKNTYLDQGLILHEILSTINTSSDADQAIDRAMRRGLIATAKERDSISYIIHHALDLPQAKDWFSGCYELFNECSIIFPEDKEARSLRPDRIMKDGQRMIVVDFKFAKPHSDHVDQVKRYMELLGEMGYREIEGYVWYGYTNRIVPVYIDAWFSKTDKNEGNTLDVVALVAY
;
A
#
# COMPACT_ATOMS: atom_id res chain seq x y z
N SER A 1 -15.87 -47.42 -21.22
CA SER A 1 -15.73 -46.04 -20.70
C SER A 1 -15.06 -45.20 -21.81
N ALA A 2 -15.84 -44.41 -22.49
CA ALA A 2 -15.33 -43.47 -23.49
C ALA A 2 -14.98 -42.17 -22.75
N SER A 3 -13.71 -41.75 -22.84
CA SER A 3 -13.26 -40.45 -22.36
C SER A 3 -13.71 -39.36 -23.33
N VAL A 4 -14.50 -38.41 -22.86
CA VAL A 4 -14.91 -37.23 -23.62
C VAL A 4 -13.71 -36.28 -23.66
N PRO A 5 -13.19 -35.84 -24.81
CA PRO A 5 -12.15 -34.86 -24.90
C PRO A 5 -12.67 -33.51 -24.47
N ILE A 6 -12.00 -32.88 -23.48
CA ILE A 6 -12.27 -31.51 -23.05
C ILE A 6 -11.49 -30.60 -24.02
N ASP A 7 -12.22 -29.88 -24.88
CA ASP A 7 -11.66 -28.88 -25.78
C ASP A 7 -11.38 -27.60 -24.97
N VAL A 8 -10.12 -27.37 -24.57
CA VAL A 8 -9.68 -26.16 -23.86
C VAL A 8 -9.34 -25.10 -24.90
N LYS A 9 -10.27 -24.19 -25.14
CA LYS A 9 -10.02 -23.01 -25.96
C LYS A 9 -9.15 -22.02 -25.17
N MET A 10 -7.84 -22.00 -25.40
CA MET A 10 -6.97 -20.93 -24.91
C MET A 10 -7.24 -19.65 -25.70
N ILE A 11 -7.89 -18.70 -25.09
CA ILE A 11 -8.01 -17.33 -25.60
C ILE A 11 -6.83 -16.56 -25.02
N SER A 12 -5.79 -16.30 -25.80
CA SER A 12 -4.73 -15.36 -25.43
C SER A 12 -5.17 -13.96 -25.88
N GLU A 13 -5.76 -13.20 -24.99
CA GLU A 13 -5.87 -11.76 -25.19
C GLU A 13 -4.55 -11.10 -24.83
N PRO A 14 -4.06 -10.12 -25.63
CA PRO A 14 -2.87 -9.37 -25.27
C PRO A 14 -3.18 -8.50 -24.05
N ILE A 15 -2.72 -8.93 -22.88
CA ILE A 15 -2.73 -8.09 -21.68
C ILE A 15 -1.75 -6.95 -21.96
N SER A 16 -2.26 -5.76 -22.22
CA SER A 16 -1.44 -4.55 -22.22
C SER A 16 -1.02 -4.27 -20.79
N MET A 17 0.13 -4.82 -20.38
CA MET A 17 0.75 -4.43 -19.13
C MET A 17 1.18 -2.97 -19.26
N GLN A 18 0.42 -2.06 -18.68
CA GLN A 18 0.92 -0.73 -18.40
C GLN A 18 1.97 -0.86 -17.30
N PHE A 19 3.23 -0.91 -17.69
CA PHE A 19 4.34 -0.79 -16.75
C PHE A 19 4.18 0.55 -16.04
N ARG A 20 3.75 0.54 -14.78
CA ARG A 20 3.84 1.71 -13.91
C ARG A 20 5.33 1.95 -13.67
N GLN A 21 5.90 2.89 -14.43
CA GLN A 21 7.20 3.43 -14.08
C GLN A 21 7.09 4.00 -12.66
N SER A 22 7.96 3.57 -11.76
CA SER A 22 8.07 4.16 -10.44
C SER A 22 8.30 5.68 -10.63
N ASN A 23 7.78 6.50 -9.73
CA ASN A 23 7.97 7.96 -9.80
C ASN A 23 9.47 8.35 -9.87
N LEU A 24 10.37 7.50 -9.35
CA LEU A 24 11.82 7.63 -9.47
C LEU A 24 12.31 7.48 -10.93
N SER A 25 11.78 6.51 -11.70
CA SER A 25 12.17 6.32 -13.11
C SER A 25 11.69 7.46 -14.02
N ARG A 26 10.57 8.10 -13.72
CA ARG A 26 10.09 9.28 -14.46
C ARG A 26 11.00 10.49 -14.31
N ARG A 27 11.62 10.67 -13.16
CA ARG A 27 12.50 11.81 -12.87
C ARG A 27 13.86 11.73 -13.54
N PHE A 28 14.38 10.54 -13.74
CA PHE A 28 15.66 10.34 -14.43
C PHE A 28 15.62 10.80 -15.91
N ILE A 29 14.42 10.87 -16.48
CA ILE A 29 14.22 11.20 -17.91
C ILE A 29 13.91 12.68 -18.14
N SER A 30 13.39 13.40 -17.13
CA SER A 30 12.93 14.79 -17.27
C SER A 30 13.92 15.84 -16.75
N GLY A 31 15.20 15.75 -17.01
CA GLY A 31 16.30 16.62 -16.57
C GLY A 31 15.99 18.13 -16.48
N ASP A 32 15.14 18.52 -15.52
CA ASP A 32 14.80 19.92 -15.25
C ASP A 32 15.52 20.41 -13.98
N SER A 33 16.46 21.32 -14.18
CA SER A 33 17.47 21.78 -13.22
C SER A 33 17.05 22.99 -12.37
N GLY A 34 15.75 23.19 -12.13
CA GLY A 34 15.23 24.44 -11.57
C GLY A 34 14.74 24.46 -10.12
N GLU A 35 14.61 23.31 -9.41
CA GLU A 35 13.98 23.26 -8.06
C GLU A 35 14.73 22.37 -7.05
N PHE A 36 16.00 22.59 -6.84
CA PHE A 36 16.84 21.71 -6.00
C PHE A 36 16.34 21.47 -4.56
N ALA A 37 15.78 22.46 -3.89
CA ALA A 37 15.36 22.30 -2.48
C ALA A 37 14.03 21.57 -2.33
N LYS A 38 13.06 21.83 -3.20
CA LYS A 38 11.74 21.16 -3.19
C LYS A 38 11.84 19.69 -3.60
N ASN A 39 12.80 19.39 -4.46
CA ASN A 39 13.09 18.05 -4.95
C ASN A 39 13.68 17.14 -3.85
N THR A 40 14.55 17.65 -2.98
CA THR A 40 15.20 16.87 -1.91
C THR A 40 14.19 16.29 -0.90
N TYR A 41 13.18 17.06 -0.49
CA TYR A 41 12.13 16.58 0.41
C TYR A 41 11.21 15.54 -0.23
N LEU A 42 10.88 15.72 -1.51
CA LEU A 42 10.06 14.75 -2.25
C LEU A 42 10.82 13.44 -2.47
N ASP A 43 12.14 13.52 -2.76
CA ASP A 43 12.97 12.33 -2.93
C ASP A 43 13.14 11.57 -1.62
N GLN A 44 13.39 12.28 -0.52
CA GLN A 44 13.45 11.68 0.82
C GLN A 44 12.13 11.01 1.20
N GLY A 45 10.97 11.64 0.92
CA GLY A 45 9.66 11.06 1.17
C GLY A 45 9.43 9.76 0.43
N LEU A 46 9.86 9.66 -0.82
CA LEU A 46 9.76 8.44 -1.62
C LEU A 46 10.64 7.31 -1.06
N ILE A 47 11.84 7.63 -0.59
CA ILE A 47 12.75 6.65 0.03
C ILE A 47 12.16 6.13 1.34
N LEU A 48 11.66 7.03 2.20
CA LEU A 48 11.04 6.67 3.46
C LEU A 48 9.80 5.80 3.25
N HIS A 49 8.96 6.15 2.26
CA HIS A 49 7.80 5.35 1.87
C HIS A 49 8.22 3.95 1.42
N GLU A 50 9.21 3.84 0.53
CA GLU A 50 9.70 2.55 0.05
C GLU A 50 10.25 1.68 1.18
N ILE A 51 10.99 2.27 2.13
CA ILE A 51 11.51 1.53 3.28
C ILE A 51 10.36 1.01 4.15
N LEU A 52 9.42 1.87 4.57
CA LEU A 52 8.32 1.49 5.45
C LEU A 52 7.37 0.46 4.83
N SER A 53 7.12 0.53 3.51
CA SER A 53 6.27 -0.42 2.81
C SER A 53 6.92 -1.80 2.61
N THR A 54 8.27 -1.88 2.65
CA THR A 54 9.00 -3.13 2.40
C THR A 54 9.41 -3.89 3.66
N ILE A 55 9.39 -3.26 4.85
CA ILE A 55 9.75 -3.93 6.10
C ILE A 55 8.54 -4.68 6.69
N ASN A 56 8.76 -5.89 7.17
CA ASN A 56 7.74 -6.70 7.83
C ASN A 56 7.69 -6.40 9.33
N THR A 57 8.86 -6.36 9.94
CA THR A 57 9.02 -6.08 11.38
C THR A 57 9.98 -4.93 11.61
N SER A 58 9.97 -4.35 12.81
CA SER A 58 10.92 -3.29 13.18
C SER A 58 12.39 -3.72 13.08
N SER A 59 12.69 -5.01 13.24
CA SER A 59 14.04 -5.54 13.11
C SER A 59 14.57 -5.53 11.66
N ASP A 60 13.71 -5.38 10.66
CA ASP A 60 14.11 -5.36 9.25
C ASP A 60 14.58 -3.97 8.79
N ALA A 61 14.40 -2.94 9.63
CA ALA A 61 14.61 -1.54 9.27
C ALA A 61 16.03 -1.27 8.74
N ASP A 62 17.07 -1.67 9.49
CA ASP A 62 18.46 -1.43 9.10
C ASP A 62 18.81 -2.15 7.80
N GLN A 63 18.32 -3.38 7.62
CA GLN A 63 18.54 -4.14 6.39
C GLN A 63 17.84 -3.46 5.18
N ALA A 64 16.67 -2.88 5.38
CA ALA A 64 15.96 -2.16 4.33
C ALA A 64 16.67 -0.85 3.95
N ILE A 65 17.18 -0.10 4.93
CA ILE A 65 18.00 1.10 4.72
C ILE A 65 19.28 0.74 3.94
N ASP A 66 19.96 -0.34 4.32
CA ASP A 66 21.15 -0.79 3.62
C ASP A 66 20.84 -1.28 2.20
N ARG A 67 19.68 -1.88 1.96
CA ARG A 67 19.21 -2.20 0.59
C ARG A 67 19.01 -0.94 -0.23
N ALA A 68 18.35 0.09 0.34
CA ALA A 68 18.14 1.37 -0.33
C ALA A 68 19.48 2.04 -0.70
N MET A 69 20.46 1.98 0.19
CA MET A 69 21.82 2.48 -0.08
C MET A 69 22.50 1.72 -1.21
N ARG A 70 22.47 0.38 -1.19
CA ARG A 70 23.06 -0.46 -2.28
C ARG A 70 22.40 -0.22 -3.63
N ARG A 71 21.10 0.14 -3.65
CA ARG A 71 20.37 0.49 -4.88
C ARG A 71 20.62 1.92 -5.35
N GLY A 72 21.42 2.69 -4.63
CA GLY A 72 21.73 4.09 -4.95
C GLY A 72 20.59 5.08 -4.67
N LEU A 73 19.58 4.68 -3.90
CA LEU A 73 18.50 5.58 -3.47
C LEU A 73 18.97 6.52 -2.38
N ILE A 74 19.92 6.09 -1.56
CA ILE A 74 20.61 6.87 -0.54
C ILE A 74 22.06 7.06 -1.02
N ALA A 75 22.47 8.31 -1.28
CA ALA A 75 23.74 8.59 -1.92
C ALA A 75 24.90 8.76 -0.94
N THR A 76 24.63 9.20 0.29
CA THR A 76 25.67 9.57 1.26
C THR A 76 25.41 8.96 2.64
N ALA A 77 26.50 8.79 3.42
CA ALA A 77 26.39 8.35 4.82
C ALA A 77 25.54 9.29 5.68
N LYS A 78 25.66 10.60 5.46
CA LYS A 78 24.86 11.60 6.18
C LYS A 78 23.36 11.45 5.90
N GLU A 79 23.00 11.17 4.66
CA GLU A 79 21.61 10.92 4.26
C GLU A 79 21.10 9.61 4.86
N ARG A 80 21.92 8.54 4.85
CA ARG A 80 21.63 7.28 5.53
C ARG A 80 21.32 7.48 7.02
N ASP A 81 22.16 8.24 7.71
CA ASP A 81 21.98 8.50 9.15
C ASP A 81 20.69 9.28 9.41
N SER A 82 20.35 10.26 8.58
CA SER A 82 19.10 11.01 8.64
C SER A 82 17.88 10.12 8.43
N ILE A 83 17.90 9.26 7.40
CA ILE A 83 16.81 8.33 7.10
C ILE A 83 16.67 7.28 8.21
N SER A 84 17.78 6.75 8.70
CA SER A 84 17.80 5.81 9.81
C SER A 84 17.15 6.42 11.06
N TYR A 85 17.53 7.65 11.42
CA TYR A 85 16.92 8.34 12.54
C TYR A 85 15.41 8.49 12.40
N ILE A 86 14.93 8.91 11.21
CA ILE A 86 13.50 9.10 10.95
C ILE A 86 12.75 7.77 11.04
N ILE A 87 13.26 6.71 10.43
CA ILE A 87 12.63 5.38 10.43
C ILE A 87 12.56 4.80 11.85
N HIS A 88 13.66 4.79 12.59
CA HIS A 88 13.66 4.26 13.95
C HIS A 88 12.74 5.06 14.87
N HIS A 89 12.75 6.39 14.77
CA HIS A 89 11.85 7.23 15.55
C HIS A 89 10.38 7.01 15.19
N ALA A 90 10.08 6.76 13.93
CA ALA A 90 8.74 6.42 13.47
C ALA A 90 8.28 5.04 14.01
N LEU A 91 9.16 4.04 13.98
CA LEU A 91 8.88 2.69 14.48
C LEU A 91 8.77 2.63 16.03
N ASP A 92 9.28 3.64 16.74
CA ASP A 92 9.15 3.75 18.19
C ASP A 92 7.78 4.24 18.68
N LEU A 93 6.92 4.73 17.79
CA LEU A 93 5.55 5.09 18.14
C LEU A 93 4.77 3.88 18.66
N PRO A 94 3.89 4.05 19.68
CA PRO A 94 3.17 2.93 20.28
C PRO A 94 2.39 2.06 19.27
N GLN A 95 1.66 2.69 18.35
CA GLN A 95 0.93 1.96 17.29
C GLN A 95 1.89 1.26 16.33
N ALA A 96 3.00 1.93 15.95
CA ALA A 96 3.97 1.35 15.05
C ALA A 96 4.67 0.14 15.66
N LYS A 97 4.99 0.16 16.95
CA LYS A 97 5.54 -1.01 17.68
C LYS A 97 4.62 -2.23 17.58
N ASP A 98 3.31 -2.03 17.69
CA ASP A 98 2.34 -3.09 17.52
C ASP A 98 2.30 -3.57 16.06
N TRP A 99 2.15 -2.65 15.11
CA TRP A 99 2.03 -2.96 13.67
C TRP A 99 3.27 -3.64 13.07
N PHE A 100 4.45 -3.37 13.62
CA PHE A 100 5.72 -3.95 13.20
C PHE A 100 6.28 -4.98 14.19
N SER A 101 5.41 -5.55 15.04
CA SER A 101 5.77 -6.59 16.02
C SER A 101 6.02 -7.97 15.39
N GLY A 102 5.47 -8.23 14.21
CA GLY A 102 5.49 -9.55 13.56
C GLY A 102 4.33 -10.47 13.95
N CYS A 103 3.34 -9.97 14.72
CA CYS A 103 2.20 -10.77 15.17
C CYS A 103 1.07 -10.90 14.12
N TYR A 104 1.10 -10.10 13.06
CA TYR A 104 0.07 -10.04 12.03
C TYR A 104 0.42 -10.84 10.79
N GLU A 105 -0.59 -11.39 10.12
CA GLU A 105 -0.47 -11.79 8.72
C GLU A 105 -0.42 -10.50 7.87
N LEU A 106 0.64 -10.34 7.06
CA LEU A 106 0.93 -9.09 6.36
C LEU A 106 0.63 -9.18 4.87
N PHE A 107 0.03 -8.11 4.34
CA PHE A 107 -0.18 -7.87 2.92
C PHE A 107 0.39 -6.49 2.58
N ASN A 108 1.72 -6.43 2.45
CA ASN A 108 2.41 -5.19 2.06
C ASN A 108 2.29 -5.00 0.56
N GLU A 109 1.99 -3.77 0.14
CA GLU A 109 1.87 -3.40 -1.29
C GLU A 109 0.99 -4.36 -2.12
N CYS A 110 0.03 -5.05 -1.49
CA CYS A 110 -0.94 -5.88 -2.20
C CYS A 110 -1.91 -5.01 -3.01
N SER A 111 -2.51 -5.58 -4.04
CA SER A 111 -3.57 -4.92 -4.79
C SER A 111 -4.94 -5.46 -4.37
N ILE A 112 -5.86 -4.54 -4.04
CA ILE A 112 -7.28 -4.84 -3.92
C ILE A 112 -7.87 -4.67 -5.32
N ILE A 113 -8.30 -5.75 -5.94
CA ILE A 113 -8.94 -5.74 -7.26
C ILE A 113 -10.45 -5.75 -7.06
N PHE A 114 -11.14 -4.86 -7.73
CA PHE A 114 -12.60 -4.71 -7.63
C PHE A 114 -13.20 -4.29 -8.98
N PRO A 115 -14.45 -4.66 -9.26
CA PRO A 115 -15.16 -4.23 -10.47
C PRO A 115 -15.65 -2.79 -10.32
N GLU A 116 -15.43 -1.96 -11.34
CA GLU A 116 -16.00 -0.62 -11.45
C GLU A 116 -16.28 -0.32 -12.91
N ASP A 117 -17.52 0.09 -13.24
CA ASP A 117 -17.96 0.40 -14.62
C ASP A 117 -17.68 -0.72 -15.62
N LYS A 118 -17.82 -1.99 -15.22
CA LYS A 118 -17.54 -3.20 -16.02
C LYS A 118 -16.05 -3.43 -16.32
N GLU A 119 -15.16 -2.71 -15.68
CA GLU A 119 -13.71 -2.89 -15.76
C GLU A 119 -13.16 -3.36 -14.41
N ALA A 120 -12.10 -4.15 -14.44
CA ALA A 120 -11.36 -4.47 -13.24
C ALA A 120 -10.44 -3.32 -12.88
N ARG A 121 -10.66 -2.71 -11.71
CA ARG A 121 -9.78 -1.68 -11.16
C ARG A 121 -8.98 -2.22 -9.98
N SER A 122 -7.90 -1.55 -9.65
CA SER A 122 -7.08 -1.92 -8.52
C SER A 122 -6.67 -0.70 -7.70
N LEU A 123 -6.70 -0.89 -6.38
CA LEU A 123 -6.11 0.04 -5.42
C LEU A 123 -5.02 -0.69 -4.65
N ARG A 124 -4.00 0.05 -4.19
CA ARG A 124 -2.83 -0.54 -3.56
C ARG A 124 -2.54 0.17 -2.24
N PRO A 125 -3.05 -0.36 -1.13
CA PRO A 125 -2.65 0.08 0.21
C PRO A 125 -1.17 -0.22 0.46
N ASP A 126 -0.51 0.61 1.24
CA ASP A 126 0.90 0.41 1.56
C ASP A 126 1.10 -0.77 2.50
N ARG A 127 0.22 -0.92 3.49
CA ARG A 127 0.29 -2.00 4.47
C ARG A 127 -1.10 -2.42 4.92
N ILE A 128 -1.39 -3.70 4.81
CA ILE A 128 -2.55 -4.35 5.42
C ILE A 128 -2.06 -5.41 6.40
N MET A 129 -2.64 -5.42 7.59
CA MET A 129 -2.35 -6.36 8.66
C MET A 129 -3.62 -7.08 9.05
N LYS A 130 -3.56 -8.40 9.21
CA LYS A 130 -4.70 -9.23 9.56
C LYS A 130 -4.42 -10.04 10.82
N ASP A 131 -5.41 -10.06 11.69
CA ASP A 131 -5.46 -10.92 12.87
C ASP A 131 -6.88 -11.52 12.96
N GLY A 132 -7.03 -12.76 12.49
CA GLY A 132 -8.34 -13.41 12.38
C GLY A 132 -9.30 -12.65 11.47
N GLN A 133 -10.33 -12.04 12.04
CA GLN A 133 -11.33 -11.22 11.30
C GLN A 133 -11.01 -9.72 11.34
N ARG A 134 -10.04 -9.30 12.13
CA ARG A 134 -9.60 -7.92 12.25
C ARG A 134 -8.63 -7.58 11.13
N MET A 135 -8.90 -6.47 10.45
CA MET A 135 -8.06 -5.90 9.40
C MET A 135 -7.62 -4.49 9.79
N ILE A 136 -6.35 -4.21 9.67
CA ILE A 136 -5.79 -2.87 9.88
C ILE A 136 -5.15 -2.44 8.56
N VAL A 137 -5.60 -1.33 7.99
CA VAL A 137 -5.01 -0.74 6.79
C VAL A 137 -4.31 0.57 7.13
N VAL A 138 -3.06 0.69 6.70
CA VAL A 138 -2.24 1.88 6.93
C VAL A 138 -1.71 2.37 5.58
N ASP A 139 -1.85 3.68 5.37
CA ASP A 139 -1.33 4.37 4.20
C ASP A 139 -0.31 5.43 4.64
N PHE A 140 0.93 5.35 4.13
CA PHE A 140 2.03 6.23 4.51
C PHE A 140 2.03 7.49 3.64
N LYS A 141 2.04 8.65 4.27
CA LYS A 141 2.09 9.94 3.56
C LYS A 141 3.28 10.77 4.02
N PHE A 142 4.14 11.13 3.07
CA PHE A 142 5.25 12.06 3.24
C PHE A 142 4.92 13.39 2.58
N ALA A 143 3.72 13.91 2.88
CA ALA A 143 3.16 15.14 2.36
C ALA A 143 2.38 15.88 3.44
N LYS A 144 1.95 17.12 3.15
CA LYS A 144 1.02 17.83 4.02
C LYS A 144 -0.33 17.10 4.06
N PRO A 145 -1.03 17.10 5.22
CA PRO A 145 -2.36 16.52 5.32
C PRO A 145 -3.34 17.09 4.29
N HIS A 146 -4.09 16.19 3.64
CA HIS A 146 -5.12 16.51 2.67
C HIS A 146 -6.32 15.58 2.87
N SER A 147 -7.53 16.03 2.54
CA SER A 147 -8.76 15.23 2.65
C SER A 147 -8.71 13.94 1.85
N ASP A 148 -8.15 14.00 0.63
CA ASP A 148 -8.05 12.86 -0.27
C ASP A 148 -7.28 11.67 0.34
N HIS A 149 -6.36 11.93 1.28
CA HIS A 149 -5.64 10.87 1.98
C HIS A 149 -6.57 10.04 2.87
N VAL A 150 -7.52 10.72 3.53
CA VAL A 150 -8.56 10.08 4.36
C VAL A 150 -9.54 9.33 3.48
N ASP A 151 -9.99 9.94 2.38
CA ASP A 151 -10.93 9.34 1.44
C ASP A 151 -10.33 8.09 0.77
N GLN A 152 -9.03 8.10 0.48
CA GLN A 152 -8.31 6.93 -0.02
C GLN A 152 -8.36 5.77 0.97
N VAL A 153 -8.08 6.02 2.25
CA VAL A 153 -8.11 4.95 3.28
C VAL A 153 -9.54 4.48 3.52
N LYS A 154 -10.55 5.37 3.52
CA LYS A 154 -11.97 4.99 3.58
C LYS A 154 -12.32 3.99 2.47
N ARG A 155 -11.88 4.28 1.24
CA ARG A 155 -12.14 3.39 0.12
C ARG A 155 -11.50 2.01 0.30
N TYR A 156 -10.29 1.93 0.85
CA TYR A 156 -9.68 0.64 1.21
C TYR A 156 -10.52 -0.12 2.25
N MET A 157 -10.97 0.57 3.30
CA MET A 157 -11.80 -0.05 4.34
C MET A 157 -13.13 -0.55 3.80
N GLU A 158 -13.80 0.19 2.91
CA GLU A 158 -15.02 -0.23 2.24
C GLU A 158 -14.82 -1.52 1.45
N LEU A 159 -13.77 -1.59 0.63
CA LEU A 159 -13.47 -2.77 -0.18
C LEU A 159 -13.14 -3.99 0.70
N LEU A 160 -12.39 -3.81 1.78
CA LEU A 160 -12.15 -4.89 2.75
C LEU A 160 -13.46 -5.39 3.38
N GLY A 161 -14.39 -4.50 3.61
CA GLY A 161 -15.70 -4.88 4.09
C GLY A 161 -16.56 -5.59 3.05
N GLU A 162 -16.50 -5.22 1.78
CA GLU A 162 -17.14 -5.94 0.68
C GLU A 162 -16.58 -7.38 0.57
N MET A 163 -15.32 -7.60 0.95
CA MET A 163 -14.71 -8.93 1.07
C MET A 163 -15.20 -9.74 2.29
N GLY A 164 -16.02 -9.15 3.17
CA GLY A 164 -16.63 -9.83 4.31
C GLY A 164 -15.92 -9.62 5.65
N TYR A 165 -14.85 -8.84 5.72
CA TYR A 165 -14.22 -8.49 6.98
C TYR A 165 -15.13 -7.54 7.79
N ARG A 166 -15.19 -7.71 9.12
CA ARG A 166 -16.14 -6.99 9.98
C ARG A 166 -15.45 -5.98 10.91
N GLU A 167 -14.23 -6.27 11.30
CA GLU A 167 -13.43 -5.45 12.20
C GLU A 167 -12.32 -4.78 11.39
N ILE A 168 -12.59 -3.58 10.87
CA ILE A 168 -11.68 -2.87 9.97
C ILE A 168 -11.26 -1.55 10.59
N GLU A 169 -9.97 -1.35 10.73
CA GLU A 169 -9.36 -0.11 11.19
C GLU A 169 -8.53 0.50 10.06
N GLY A 170 -8.68 1.80 9.85
CA GLY A 170 -7.91 2.54 8.85
C GLY A 170 -7.11 3.67 9.45
N TYR A 171 -5.91 3.90 8.93
CA TYR A 171 -5.02 4.94 9.41
C TYR A 171 -4.27 5.61 8.25
N VAL A 172 -4.15 6.93 8.33
CA VAL A 172 -3.18 7.70 7.55
C VAL A 172 -2.00 8.04 8.45
N TRP A 173 -0.80 7.61 8.07
CA TRP A 173 0.41 7.92 8.82
C TRP A 173 1.25 8.97 8.10
N TYR A 174 1.31 10.17 8.65
CA TYR A 174 2.14 11.27 8.16
C TYR A 174 3.56 11.14 8.71
N GLY A 175 4.46 10.55 7.91
CA GLY A 175 5.80 10.13 8.35
C GLY A 175 6.71 11.28 8.79
N TYR A 176 6.65 12.46 8.17
CA TYR A 176 7.47 13.60 8.60
C TYR A 176 7.11 14.18 9.96
N THR A 177 5.85 14.05 10.36
CA THR A 177 5.36 14.57 11.64
C THR A 177 5.13 13.47 12.66
N ASN A 178 5.35 12.22 12.28
CA ASN A 178 5.03 11.03 13.08
C ASN A 178 3.60 11.03 13.61
N ARG A 179 2.67 11.62 12.84
CA ARG A 179 1.27 11.73 13.21
C ARG A 179 0.48 10.59 12.55
N ILE A 180 -0.09 9.73 13.38
CA ILE A 180 -1.02 8.68 12.95
C ILE A 180 -2.44 9.20 13.17
N VAL A 181 -3.24 9.22 12.10
CA VAL A 181 -4.62 9.72 12.10
C VAL A 181 -5.56 8.55 11.83
N PRO A 182 -6.43 8.18 12.79
CA PRO A 182 -7.43 7.16 12.54
C PRO A 182 -8.47 7.67 11.54
N VAL A 183 -8.94 6.76 10.69
CA VAL A 183 -9.98 7.00 9.70
C VAL A 183 -11.23 6.25 10.12
N TYR A 184 -12.36 6.93 10.12
CA TYR A 184 -13.65 6.36 10.47
C TYR A 184 -14.54 6.32 9.23
N ILE A 185 -15.24 5.21 9.03
CA ILE A 185 -16.33 5.08 8.08
C ILE A 185 -17.63 5.22 8.87
N ASP A 186 -18.57 6.01 8.37
CA ASP A 186 -19.90 6.07 8.93
C ASP A 186 -20.49 4.65 8.92
N ALA A 187 -21.12 4.28 10.05
CA ALA A 187 -21.50 2.89 10.37
C ALA A 187 -21.96 2.10 9.13
N TRP A 188 -21.39 0.90 8.98
CA TRP A 188 -21.78 -0.09 7.98
C TRP A 188 -23.29 -0.28 7.95
N PHE A 189 -23.98 0.48 7.12
CA PHE A 189 -25.30 0.07 6.67
C PHE A 189 -25.08 -1.16 5.78
N SER A 190 -25.44 -2.32 6.30
CA SER A 190 -25.45 -3.56 5.57
C SER A 190 -26.29 -3.40 4.29
N LYS A 191 -25.63 -3.16 3.17
CA LYS A 191 -26.21 -3.44 1.85
C LYS A 191 -26.22 -4.95 1.62
N THR A 192 -26.65 -5.71 2.61
CA THR A 192 -26.99 -7.12 2.43
C THR A 192 -28.47 -7.21 2.11
N ASP A 193 -28.89 -6.68 0.99
CA ASP A 193 -30.11 -7.09 0.28
C ASP A 193 -30.16 -6.39 -1.06
N LYS A 194 -29.47 -6.92 -2.05
CA LYS A 194 -29.79 -6.92 -3.48
C LYS A 194 -28.55 -7.33 -4.26
N ASN A 195 -28.43 -8.61 -4.58
CA ASN A 195 -28.39 -9.02 -5.98
C ASN A 195 -28.23 -10.53 -6.08
N GLU A 196 -29.29 -11.16 -6.51
CA GLU A 196 -29.22 -12.39 -7.25
C GLU A 196 -28.57 -12.07 -8.64
N GLY A 197 -27.45 -12.73 -8.92
CA GLY A 197 -27.03 -13.03 -10.29
C GLY A 197 -26.22 -11.97 -11.04
N ASN A 198 -24.95 -11.74 -10.66
CA ASN A 198 -23.97 -11.35 -11.65
C ASN A 198 -22.55 -11.80 -11.21
N THR A 199 -21.90 -12.63 -12.00
CA THR A 199 -20.65 -13.33 -11.72
C THR A 199 -19.39 -12.45 -11.79
N LEU A 200 -19.49 -11.12 -11.62
CA LEU A 200 -18.38 -10.16 -11.73
C LEU A 200 -18.12 -9.32 -10.46
N ASP A 201 -18.82 -9.61 -9.36
CA ASP A 201 -18.68 -8.81 -8.12
C ASP A 201 -17.68 -9.46 -7.13
N VAL A 202 -16.49 -9.83 -7.60
CA VAL A 202 -15.46 -10.40 -6.72
C VAL A 202 -14.41 -9.33 -6.42
N VAL A 203 -14.34 -8.91 -5.15
CA VAL A 203 -13.21 -8.14 -4.61
C VAL A 203 -12.16 -9.12 -4.13
N ALA A 204 -10.92 -8.97 -4.57
CA ALA A 204 -9.83 -9.88 -4.21
C ALA A 204 -8.57 -9.13 -3.77
N LEU A 205 -7.87 -9.68 -2.77
CA LEU A 205 -6.50 -9.28 -2.42
C LEU A 205 -5.52 -10.08 -3.24
N VAL A 206 -4.63 -9.40 -3.96
CA VAL A 206 -3.56 -10.01 -4.76
C VAL A 206 -2.22 -9.52 -4.23
N ALA A 207 -1.43 -10.42 -3.64
CA ALA A 207 -0.04 -10.17 -3.27
C ALA A 207 0.88 -10.48 -4.47
N TYR A 208 1.98 -9.70 -4.61
CA TYR A 208 2.98 -9.86 -5.67
C TYR A 208 4.29 -10.39 -5.11
#